data_83dac84ec1a48a95905651897850ad61
#
_entry.id   83dac84ec1a48a95905651897850ad61
#
_cell.length_a   1.000
_cell.length_b   1.000
_cell.length_c   1.000
_cell.angle_alpha   90.00
_cell.angle_beta   90.00
_cell.angle_gamma   90.00
#
_symmetry.space_group_name_H-M   'P 1'
#
loop_
_entity.id
_entity.type
_entity.pdbx_description
1 polymer ?
#
loop_
_entity_poly.entity_id
_entity_poly.type
_entity_poly.pdbx_seq_one_letter_code
_entity_poly.pdbx_strand_id
1 'polypeptide(L)'
;MRALSISIILYTLADVAQSLYSGKFCPLACETTINYVTFNDTDPSLSRKFRACQSDLRVTSLYLCFGKFCKRDGHIEEWIESQNLWCEAYANITLPSFHDVVDRWTPDERGKIRRLQAEEALEFPSIDEVVLPSDMLVKRGFTTMVQFSSVMA
;
A
#
# COMPACT_ATOMS: atom_id res chain seq x y z
N MET A 1 41.10 20.54 -7.94
CA MET A 1 40.45 20.06 -6.73
C MET A 1 38.99 20.56 -6.53
N ARG A 2 38.17 20.67 -7.59
CA ARG A 2 36.77 21.13 -7.51
C ARG A 2 35.73 20.12 -8.02
N ALA A 3 36.15 18.96 -8.52
CA ALA A 3 35.24 17.95 -9.08
C ALA A 3 34.68 16.96 -8.04
N LEU A 4 35.31 16.80 -6.88
CA LEU A 4 34.90 15.84 -5.85
C LEU A 4 33.68 16.30 -5.03
N SER A 5 33.45 17.60 -4.91
CA SER A 5 32.34 18.13 -4.11
C SER A 5 30.96 17.99 -4.75
N ILE A 6 30.88 17.95 -6.10
CA ILE A 6 29.61 17.84 -6.82
C ILE A 6 29.06 16.41 -6.79
N SER A 7 29.93 15.41 -6.83
CA SER A 7 29.52 14.00 -6.76
C SER A 7 28.89 13.62 -5.42
N ILE A 8 29.41 14.15 -4.31
CA ILE A 8 28.90 13.85 -2.97
C ILE A 8 27.49 14.45 -2.78
N ILE A 9 27.25 15.65 -3.34
CA ILE A 9 25.94 16.31 -3.26
C ILE A 9 24.88 15.55 -4.08
N LEU A 10 25.25 14.97 -5.22
CA LEU A 10 24.35 14.18 -6.04
C LEU A 10 23.95 12.85 -5.36
N TYR A 11 24.88 12.20 -4.65
CA TYR A 11 24.57 10.98 -3.89
C TYR A 11 23.64 11.23 -2.70
N THR A 12 23.77 12.36 -2.00
CA THR A 12 22.91 12.70 -0.87
C THR A 12 21.50 13.09 -1.30
N LEU A 13 21.30 13.62 -2.50
CA LEU A 13 19.98 13.94 -3.05
C LEU A 13 19.21 12.69 -3.55
N ALA A 14 19.92 11.63 -3.98
CA ALA A 14 19.31 10.39 -4.38
C ALA A 14 18.74 9.58 -3.18
N ASP A 15 19.38 9.66 -2.01
CA ASP A 15 18.91 8.99 -0.79
C ASP A 15 17.67 9.65 -0.17
N VAL A 16 17.45 10.93 -0.40
CA VAL A 16 16.26 11.66 0.10
C VAL A 16 14.99 11.28 -0.66
N ALA A 17 15.11 10.70 -1.87
CA ALA A 17 13.96 10.31 -2.70
C ALA A 17 13.32 8.97 -2.30
N GLN A 18 13.88 8.24 -1.35
CA GLN A 18 13.36 6.94 -0.87
C GLN A 18 13.08 6.94 0.65
N SER A 19 12.63 8.05 1.21
CA SER A 19 12.15 8.02 2.59
C SER A 19 10.86 7.20 2.66
N LEU A 20 11.00 5.93 2.99
CA LEU A 20 9.85 5.09 3.31
C LEU A 20 9.10 5.71 4.49
N TYR A 21 7.78 5.72 4.39
CA TYR A 21 6.93 6.18 5.47
C TYR A 21 7.02 5.22 6.66
N SER A 22 7.08 5.76 7.87
CA SER A 22 7.19 4.97 9.10
C SER A 22 5.93 5.13 9.96
N GLY A 23 5.78 4.19 10.93
CA GLY A 23 4.70 4.20 11.90
C GLY A 23 3.36 3.71 11.35
N LYS A 24 2.38 3.64 12.24
CA LYS A 24 1.04 3.08 11.99
C LYS A 24 0.25 3.74 10.85
N PHE A 25 0.62 4.94 10.46
CA PHE A 25 -0.09 5.67 9.39
C PHE A 25 0.27 5.19 7.99
N CYS A 26 1.41 4.52 7.80
CA CYS A 26 1.78 4.03 6.49
C CYS A 26 0.89 2.88 6.00
N PRO A 27 0.65 1.81 6.76
CA PRO A 27 -0.33 0.79 6.37
C PRO A 27 -1.73 1.37 6.11
N LEU A 28 -2.18 2.31 6.94
CA LEU A 28 -3.47 2.99 6.76
C LEU A 28 -3.53 3.82 5.47
N ALA A 29 -2.43 4.49 5.10
CA ALA A 29 -2.36 5.25 3.85
C ALA A 29 -2.44 4.32 2.63
N CYS A 30 -1.72 3.19 2.64
CA CYS A 30 -1.83 2.17 1.61
C CYS A 30 -3.25 1.61 1.52
N GLU A 31 -3.85 1.25 2.64
CA GLU A 31 -5.23 0.74 2.68
C GLU A 31 -6.21 1.76 2.11
N THR A 32 -6.12 3.01 2.55
CA THR A 32 -7.00 4.08 2.07
C THR A 32 -6.89 4.25 0.55
N THR A 33 -5.66 4.24 0.02
CA THR A 33 -5.44 4.43 -1.42
C THR A 33 -5.89 3.23 -2.25
N ILE A 34 -5.69 2.01 -1.78
CA ILE A 34 -6.19 0.79 -2.44
C ILE A 34 -7.73 0.73 -2.37
N ASN A 35 -8.34 1.28 -1.34
CA ASN A 35 -9.79 1.32 -1.20
C ASN A 35 -10.50 2.29 -2.17
N TYR A 36 -9.79 3.11 -2.95
CA TYR A 36 -10.36 3.83 -4.10
C TYR A 36 -10.69 2.91 -5.29
N VAL A 37 -10.21 1.68 -5.27
CA VAL A 37 -10.41 0.70 -6.35
C VAL A 37 -11.44 -0.35 -5.93
N THR A 38 -12.27 -0.77 -6.88
CA THR A 38 -13.10 -1.97 -6.76
C THR A 38 -12.46 -3.09 -7.57
N PHE A 39 -12.15 -4.20 -6.91
CA PHE A 39 -11.59 -5.38 -7.56
C PHE A 39 -12.69 -6.33 -8.01
N ASN A 40 -12.57 -6.87 -9.23
CA ASN A 40 -13.60 -7.69 -9.88
C ASN A 40 -13.48 -9.19 -9.57
N ASP A 41 -12.53 -9.59 -8.72
CA ASP A 41 -12.28 -10.99 -8.34
C ASP A 41 -13.18 -11.49 -7.21
N THR A 42 -14.18 -10.72 -6.81
CA THR A 42 -15.14 -11.08 -5.75
C THR A 42 -16.58 -10.85 -6.18
N ASP A 43 -17.53 -11.56 -5.53
CA ASP A 43 -18.95 -11.37 -5.75
C ASP A 43 -19.40 -9.95 -5.37
N PRO A 44 -19.94 -9.15 -6.32
CA PRO A 44 -20.37 -7.79 -6.07
C PRO A 44 -21.57 -7.68 -5.11
N SER A 45 -22.32 -8.75 -4.87
CA SER A 45 -23.43 -8.79 -3.93
C SER A 45 -22.99 -8.77 -2.47
N LEU A 46 -21.73 -9.15 -2.21
CA LEU A 46 -21.17 -9.16 -0.86
C LEU A 46 -20.85 -7.74 -0.37
N SER A 47 -20.94 -7.54 0.93
CA SER A 47 -20.55 -6.27 1.54
C SER A 47 -19.08 -5.94 1.21
N ARG A 48 -18.75 -4.64 1.14
CA ARG A 48 -17.38 -4.18 0.85
C ARG A 48 -16.35 -4.80 1.81
N LYS A 49 -16.72 -4.98 3.07
CA LYS A 49 -15.84 -5.57 4.09
C LYS A 49 -15.54 -7.04 3.79
N PHE A 50 -16.55 -7.84 3.44
CA PHE A 50 -16.35 -9.22 3.04
C PHE A 50 -15.47 -9.34 1.80
N ARG A 51 -15.75 -8.54 0.77
CA ARG A 51 -14.92 -8.49 -0.44
C ARG A 51 -13.47 -8.14 -0.14
N ALA A 52 -13.23 -7.26 0.83
CA ALA A 52 -11.87 -6.90 1.25
C ALA A 52 -11.05 -8.09 1.78
N CYS A 53 -11.69 -9.08 2.39
CA CYS A 53 -11.03 -10.30 2.85
C CYS A 53 -10.87 -11.36 1.74
N GLN A 54 -11.77 -11.38 0.76
CA GLN A 54 -11.81 -12.41 -0.29
C GLN A 54 -10.99 -12.07 -1.53
N SER A 55 -10.74 -10.78 -1.79
CA SER A 55 -10.06 -10.33 -2.99
C SER A 55 -8.56 -10.58 -2.92
N ASP A 56 -8.08 -11.56 -3.67
CA ASP A 56 -6.64 -11.82 -3.82
C ASP A 56 -5.93 -10.64 -4.51
N LEU A 57 -6.59 -10.00 -5.48
CA LEU A 57 -6.05 -8.82 -6.16
C LEU A 57 -5.86 -7.65 -5.19
N ARG A 58 -6.86 -7.41 -4.33
CA ARG A 58 -6.78 -6.36 -3.31
C ARG A 58 -5.67 -6.64 -2.28
N VAL A 59 -5.64 -7.85 -1.72
CA VAL A 59 -4.64 -8.22 -0.70
C VAL A 59 -3.23 -8.13 -1.29
N THR A 60 -3.02 -8.64 -2.50
CA THR A 60 -1.74 -8.53 -3.19
C THR A 60 -1.33 -7.09 -3.44
N SER A 61 -2.23 -6.26 -3.97
CA SER A 61 -1.99 -4.83 -4.23
C SER A 61 -1.61 -4.09 -2.94
N LEU A 62 -2.32 -4.38 -1.85
CA LEU A 62 -2.09 -3.77 -0.55
C LEU A 62 -0.74 -4.17 0.05
N TYR A 63 -0.38 -5.46 0.01
CA TYR A 63 0.89 -5.95 0.54
C TYR A 63 2.09 -5.44 -0.28
N LEU A 64 1.95 -5.36 -1.60
CA LEU A 64 2.97 -4.74 -2.45
C LEU A 64 3.11 -3.23 -2.19
N CYS A 65 2.01 -2.53 -1.84
CA CYS A 65 2.06 -1.15 -1.39
C CYS A 65 2.84 -1.03 -0.09
N PHE A 66 2.59 -1.87 0.90
CA PHE A 66 3.38 -1.90 2.15
C PHE A 66 4.86 -2.13 1.87
N GLY A 67 5.17 -3.16 1.08
CA GLY A 67 6.55 -3.51 0.74
C GLY A 67 7.31 -2.40 0.01
N LYS A 68 6.59 -1.55 -0.74
CA LYS A 68 7.21 -0.45 -1.48
C LYS A 68 7.34 0.83 -0.65
N PHE A 69 6.33 1.19 0.14
CA PHE A 69 6.23 2.54 0.73
C PHE A 69 6.44 2.57 2.25
N CYS A 70 6.23 1.46 2.95
CA CYS A 70 6.32 1.43 4.40
C CYS A 70 7.65 0.86 4.89
N LYS A 71 8.16 1.44 5.98
CA LYS A 71 9.27 0.83 6.72
C LYS A 71 8.81 -0.44 7.41
N ARG A 72 9.71 -1.41 7.52
CA ARG A 72 9.51 -2.63 8.32
C ARG A 72 9.82 -2.32 9.79
N ASP A 73 8.88 -1.69 10.46
CA ASP A 73 8.98 -1.25 11.86
C ASP A 73 7.96 -1.94 12.80
N GLY A 74 7.39 -3.06 12.35
CA GLY A 74 6.40 -3.85 13.08
C GLY A 74 4.95 -3.43 12.86
N HIS A 75 4.68 -2.24 12.35
CA HIS A 75 3.31 -1.76 12.15
C HIS A 75 2.59 -2.41 10.96
N ILE A 76 3.33 -2.97 10.00
CA ILE A 76 2.75 -3.78 8.92
C ILE A 76 2.16 -5.06 9.51
N GLU A 77 2.94 -5.75 10.32
CA GLU A 77 2.57 -7.00 10.98
C GLU A 77 1.38 -6.79 11.92
N GLU A 78 1.39 -5.74 12.73
CA GLU A 78 0.27 -5.36 13.61
C GLU A 78 -1.01 -5.10 12.80
N TRP A 79 -0.89 -4.40 11.68
CA TRP A 79 -2.03 -4.14 10.80
C TRP A 79 -2.59 -5.44 10.21
N ILE A 80 -1.72 -6.33 9.69
CA ILE A 80 -2.12 -7.61 9.10
C ILE A 80 -2.78 -8.50 10.13
N GLU A 81 -2.22 -8.61 11.34
CA GLU A 81 -2.80 -9.38 12.44
C GLU A 81 -4.21 -8.90 12.79
N SER A 82 -4.40 -7.58 12.92
CA SER A 82 -5.70 -6.98 13.16
C SER A 82 -6.72 -7.28 12.05
N GLN A 83 -6.31 -7.19 10.78
CA GLN A 83 -7.18 -7.51 9.64
C GLN A 83 -7.47 -9.01 9.57
N ASN A 84 -6.50 -9.86 9.85
CA ASN A 84 -6.69 -11.30 9.84
C ASN A 84 -7.69 -11.74 10.89
N LEU A 85 -7.58 -11.26 12.13
CA LEU A 85 -8.55 -11.52 13.20
C LEU A 85 -9.97 -11.13 12.76
N TRP A 86 -10.10 -9.99 12.09
CA TRP A 86 -11.39 -9.53 11.60
C TRP A 86 -11.90 -10.42 10.45
N CYS A 87 -11.07 -10.77 9.47
CA CYS A 87 -11.43 -11.64 8.33
C CYS A 87 -11.80 -13.05 8.78
N GLU A 88 -11.08 -13.61 9.75
CA GLU A 88 -11.42 -14.91 10.35
C GLU A 88 -12.77 -14.88 11.07
N ALA A 89 -12.99 -13.86 11.90
CA ALA A 89 -14.19 -13.76 12.70
C ALA A 89 -15.48 -13.56 11.87
N TYR A 90 -15.42 -12.78 10.81
CA TYR A 90 -16.61 -12.37 10.05
C TYR A 90 -16.74 -13.02 8.67
N ALA A 91 -15.66 -13.43 8.05
CA ALA A 91 -15.66 -14.02 6.72
C ALA A 91 -15.18 -15.49 6.71
N ASN A 92 -14.66 -15.99 7.82
CA ASN A 92 -14.02 -17.31 7.93
C ASN A 92 -12.87 -17.48 6.90
N ILE A 93 -12.09 -16.42 6.73
CA ILE A 93 -10.96 -16.34 5.79
C ILE A 93 -9.70 -15.97 6.57
N THR A 94 -8.64 -16.75 6.39
CA THR A 94 -7.30 -16.42 6.86
C THR A 94 -6.53 -15.73 5.74
N LEU A 95 -6.03 -14.52 6.00
CA LEU A 95 -5.23 -13.78 5.03
C LEU A 95 -3.87 -14.46 4.82
N PRO A 96 -3.31 -14.42 3.60
CA PRO A 96 -1.98 -14.97 3.34
C PRO A 96 -0.90 -14.19 4.09
N SER A 97 0.24 -14.85 4.35
CA SER A 97 1.41 -14.21 4.93
C SER A 97 1.92 -13.08 4.03
N PHE A 98 2.33 -11.98 4.63
CA PHE A 98 2.92 -10.83 3.92
C PHE A 98 4.14 -11.24 3.07
N HIS A 99 5.04 -12.03 3.66
CA HIS A 99 6.23 -12.51 2.97
C HIS A 99 5.88 -13.43 1.80
N ASP A 100 4.95 -14.37 1.98
CA ASP A 100 4.55 -15.29 0.91
C ASP A 100 3.96 -14.57 -0.30
N VAL A 101 3.27 -13.46 -0.08
CA VAL A 101 2.72 -12.64 -1.17
C VAL A 101 3.80 -11.79 -1.83
N VAL A 102 4.58 -11.05 -1.04
CA VAL A 102 5.53 -10.07 -1.57
C VAL A 102 6.72 -10.76 -2.23
N ASP A 103 7.23 -11.88 -1.67
CA ASP A 103 8.43 -12.53 -2.18
C ASP A 103 8.20 -13.31 -3.48
N ARG A 104 6.93 -13.60 -3.83
CA ARG A 104 6.57 -14.15 -5.16
C ARG A 104 6.79 -13.19 -6.32
N TRP A 105 6.84 -11.88 -6.05
CA TRP A 105 7.00 -10.85 -7.07
C TRP A 105 8.47 -10.42 -7.19
N THR A 106 9.08 -10.70 -8.30
CA THR A 106 10.42 -10.23 -8.62
C THR A 106 10.46 -8.70 -8.78
N PRO A 107 11.62 -8.05 -8.63
CA PRO A 107 11.75 -6.61 -8.87
C PRO A 107 11.29 -6.19 -10.28
N ASP A 108 11.52 -7.02 -11.29
CA ASP A 108 11.12 -6.77 -12.68
C ASP A 108 9.59 -6.80 -12.84
N GLU A 109 8.93 -7.80 -12.25
CA GLU A 109 7.46 -7.89 -12.24
C GLU A 109 6.82 -6.71 -11.51
N ARG A 110 7.36 -6.34 -10.33
CA ARG A 110 6.88 -5.16 -9.59
C ARG A 110 7.04 -3.87 -10.39
N GLY A 111 8.08 -3.77 -11.22
CA GLY A 111 8.29 -2.64 -12.13
C GLY A 111 7.21 -2.50 -13.20
N LYS A 112 6.58 -3.62 -13.59
CA LYS A 112 5.55 -3.68 -14.64
C LYS A 112 4.12 -3.50 -14.12
N ILE A 113 3.92 -3.53 -12.80
CA ILE A 113 2.58 -3.36 -12.21
C ILE A 113 2.05 -1.97 -12.56
N ARG A 114 0.79 -1.94 -13.01
CA ARG A 114 0.07 -0.69 -13.30
C ARG A 114 0.06 0.24 -12.09
N ARG A 115 0.32 1.53 -12.35
CA ARG A 115 0.28 2.58 -11.33
C ARG A 115 -1.07 3.29 -11.33
N LEU A 116 -1.80 3.18 -10.22
CA LEU A 116 -3.03 3.94 -10.00
C LEU A 116 -2.68 5.42 -9.79
N GLN A 117 -3.17 6.27 -10.68
CA GLN A 117 -2.95 7.71 -10.61
C GLN A 117 -4.02 8.38 -9.73
N ALA A 118 -3.72 9.58 -9.24
CA ALA A 118 -4.61 10.28 -8.32
C ALA A 118 -5.93 10.69 -8.99
N GLU A 119 -5.88 11.07 -10.26
CA GLU A 119 -7.06 11.44 -11.05
C GLU A 119 -7.97 10.23 -11.27
N GLU A 120 -7.38 9.10 -11.65
CA GLU A 120 -8.08 7.84 -11.85
C GLU A 120 -8.73 7.32 -10.55
N ALA A 121 -8.03 7.44 -9.42
CA ALA A 121 -8.54 7.02 -8.13
C ALA A 121 -9.84 7.74 -7.73
N LEU A 122 -10.05 8.99 -8.17
CA LEU A 122 -11.26 9.75 -7.88
C LEU A 122 -12.50 9.21 -8.62
N GLU A 123 -12.31 8.42 -9.66
CA GLU A 123 -13.40 7.79 -10.44
C GLU A 123 -13.82 6.43 -9.84
N PHE A 124 -13.14 5.95 -8.78
CA PHE A 124 -13.37 4.65 -8.16
C PHE A 124 -13.39 3.51 -9.17
N PRO A 125 -12.30 3.31 -9.92
CA PRO A 125 -12.27 2.37 -11.03
C PRO A 125 -12.51 0.93 -10.57
N SER A 126 -13.13 0.15 -11.46
CA SER A 126 -13.29 -1.30 -11.32
C SER A 126 -12.20 -1.99 -12.13
N ILE A 127 -11.40 -2.86 -11.51
CA ILE A 127 -10.22 -3.47 -12.12
C ILE A 127 -10.12 -4.97 -11.81
N ASP A 128 -9.44 -5.68 -12.71
CA ASP A 128 -9.23 -7.13 -12.70
C ASP A 128 -7.74 -7.52 -12.64
N GLU A 129 -6.90 -6.60 -12.21
CA GLU A 129 -5.45 -6.77 -12.11
C GLU A 129 -4.89 -6.25 -10.78
N VAL A 130 -3.68 -6.67 -10.44
CA VAL A 130 -2.91 -6.10 -9.33
C VAL A 130 -2.46 -4.69 -9.69
N VAL A 131 -2.64 -3.74 -8.77
CA VAL A 131 -2.23 -2.35 -8.96
C VAL A 131 -1.36 -1.87 -7.80
N LEU A 132 -0.53 -0.87 -8.08
CA LEU A 132 0.16 -0.11 -7.06
C LEU A 132 -0.24 1.36 -7.13
N PRO A 133 -0.52 2.01 -6.00
CA PRO A 133 -0.74 3.45 -6.02
C PRO A 133 0.52 4.19 -6.48
N SER A 134 0.33 5.34 -7.13
CA SER A 134 1.43 6.26 -7.42
C SER A 134 2.01 6.85 -6.13
N ASP A 135 3.26 7.29 -6.19
CA ASP A 135 3.96 7.87 -5.05
C ASP A 135 3.21 9.11 -4.50
N MET A 136 2.62 9.91 -5.40
CA MET A 136 1.80 11.06 -5.04
C MET A 136 0.53 10.67 -4.29
N LEU A 137 -0.13 9.60 -4.72
CA LEU A 137 -1.38 9.13 -4.10
C LEU A 137 -1.12 8.61 -2.68
N VAL A 138 -0.05 7.82 -2.46
CA VAL A 138 0.34 7.36 -1.12
C VAL A 138 0.75 8.53 -0.22
N LYS A 139 1.54 9.47 -0.74
CA LYS A 139 1.94 10.67 0.01
C LYS A 139 0.71 11.47 0.47
N ARG A 140 -0.27 11.66 -0.39
CA ARG A 140 -1.53 12.34 -0.05
C ARG A 140 -2.29 11.59 1.04
N GLY A 141 -2.44 10.27 0.92
CA GLY A 141 -3.06 9.42 1.94
C GLY A 141 -2.36 9.53 3.29
N PHE A 142 -1.03 9.42 3.30
CA PHE A 142 -0.22 9.54 4.52
C PHE A 142 -0.38 10.92 5.18
N THR A 143 -0.27 12.01 4.42
CA THR A 143 -0.44 13.36 4.93
C THR A 143 -1.82 13.57 5.55
N THR A 144 -2.86 13.06 4.90
CA THR A 144 -4.23 13.14 5.41
C THR A 144 -4.36 12.40 6.74
N MET A 145 -3.81 11.20 6.89
CA MET A 145 -3.87 10.42 8.13
C MET A 145 -3.14 11.12 9.28
N VAL A 146 -1.96 11.69 9.02
CA VAL A 146 -1.20 12.44 10.03
C VAL A 146 -1.96 13.69 10.48
N GLN A 147 -2.58 14.43 9.57
CA GLN A 147 -3.35 15.62 9.90
C GLN A 147 -4.59 15.29 10.74
N PHE A 148 -5.34 14.24 10.41
CA PHE A 148 -6.48 13.81 11.21
C PHE A 148 -6.09 13.44 12.64
N SER A 149 -4.95 12.77 12.83
CA SER A 149 -4.50 12.38 14.16
C SER A 149 -4.08 13.55 15.04
N SER A 150 -3.56 14.63 14.45
CA SER A 150 -3.15 15.83 15.17
C SER A 150 -4.33 16.72 15.61
N VAL A 151 -5.49 16.57 14.97
CA VAL A 151 -6.71 17.32 15.34
C VAL A 151 -7.49 16.62 16.46
N MET A 152 -7.29 15.31 16.64
CA MET A 152 -7.98 14.50 17.65
C MET A 152 -7.19 14.32 18.95
N ALA A 153 -5.97 14.82 19.03
CA ALA A 153 -5.11 14.80 20.21
C ALA A 153 -5.21 16.09 21.01
#